data_ed569febec3c45b57a45766cd4461d67
#
_entry.id   ed569febec3c45b57a45766cd4461d67
#
_cell.length_a   1.000
_cell.length_b   1.000
_cell.length_c   1.000
_cell.angle_alpha   90.00
_cell.angle_beta   90.00
_cell.angle_gamma   90.00
#
_symmetry.space_group_name_H-M   'P 1'
#
loop_
_entity.id
_entity.type
_entity.pdbx_description
1 polymer ?
#
loop_
_entity_poly.entity_id
_entity_poly.type
_entity_poly.pdbx_seq_one_letter_code
_entity_poly.pdbx_strand_id
1 'polypeptide(L)'
;YSIVEDEEAAARYHINKMTEQTCMSLYFGRVIFPKIATKRDLPAARQASMVGIQTMDDLGVWCNYGQLHRDFKKMYVKGLWKKVLPEKEYNSIPWQKIEDCDASFLQDLFQRIAYRQGEMGKWLGESTPYMLGHFGIPESDWSTDKSTNYWGLGHPKHHANEDDGQVGVVLNCLYNRDPMCHGTVNFTRSGLPINVKKQIAEHFWGSGDAVDEVGDYTPTNEAKMRRLRWIICRKELHDMLGLCS
;
A
#
# COMPACT_ATOMS: atom_id res chain seq x y z
N TYR A 1 -11.11 8.34 8.64
CA TYR A 1 -10.15 9.36 9.12
C TYR A 1 -10.19 9.39 10.63
N SER A 2 -9.02 9.35 11.28
CA SER A 2 -8.87 9.59 12.72
C SER A 2 -7.71 10.55 12.94
N ILE A 3 -7.87 11.42 13.93
CA ILE A 3 -6.77 12.25 14.41
C ILE A 3 -6.18 11.53 15.62
N VAL A 4 -4.88 11.35 15.61
CA VAL A 4 -4.13 10.79 16.74
C VAL A 4 -3.27 11.91 17.33
N GLU A 5 -3.35 12.07 18.63
CA GLU A 5 -2.55 13.01 19.40
C GLU A 5 -1.64 12.25 20.36
N ASP A 6 -0.35 12.61 20.37
CA ASP A 6 0.66 12.01 21.27
C ASP A 6 1.77 13.03 21.54
N GLU A 7 1.70 13.68 22.70
CA GLU A 7 2.67 14.70 23.13
C GLU A 7 4.04 14.09 23.45
N GLU A 8 4.06 12.85 23.98
CA GLU A 8 5.31 12.16 24.27
C GLU A 8 6.06 11.83 22.97
N ALA A 9 5.35 11.31 21.97
CA ALA A 9 5.93 11.05 20.66
C ALA A 9 6.42 12.35 20.01
N ALA A 10 5.66 13.44 20.12
CA ALA A 10 6.05 14.73 19.57
C ALA A 10 7.36 15.23 20.18
N ALA A 11 7.49 15.18 21.49
CA ALA A 11 8.70 15.60 22.19
C ALA A 11 9.90 14.68 21.87
N ARG A 12 9.68 13.38 21.87
CA ARG A 12 10.74 12.38 21.70
C ARG A 12 11.29 12.33 20.29
N TYR A 13 10.43 12.44 19.29
CA TYR A 13 10.78 12.25 17.88
C TYR A 13 10.81 13.56 17.07
N HIS A 14 10.55 14.68 17.72
CA HIS A 14 10.50 16.02 17.06
C HIS A 14 9.51 16.08 15.88
N ILE A 15 8.31 15.55 16.11
CA ILE A 15 7.21 15.54 15.15
C ILE A 15 6.04 16.40 15.66
N ASN A 16 5.04 16.67 14.82
CA ASN A 16 3.82 17.32 15.27
C ASN A 16 3.05 16.41 16.24
N LYS A 17 2.47 16.98 17.27
CA LYS A 17 1.70 16.23 18.27
C LYS A 17 0.41 15.62 17.72
N MET A 18 -0.09 16.15 16.62
CA MET A 18 -1.31 15.67 15.96
C MET A 18 -0.98 15.12 14.59
N THR A 19 -1.53 13.97 14.26
CA THR A 19 -1.37 13.32 12.96
C THR A 19 -2.72 12.82 12.49
N GLU A 20 -3.09 13.20 11.28
CA GLU A 20 -4.23 12.59 10.60
C GLU A 20 -3.85 11.20 10.12
N GLN A 21 -4.68 10.23 10.45
CA GLN A 21 -4.47 8.85 10.02
C GLN A 21 -5.63 8.41 9.15
N THR A 22 -5.29 8.01 7.94
CA THR A 22 -6.26 7.52 6.97
C THR A 22 -5.85 6.13 6.48
N CYS A 23 -6.81 5.23 6.29
CA CYS A 23 -6.61 3.94 5.63
C CYS A 23 -5.30 3.23 6.04
N MET A 24 -4.38 3.07 5.10
CA MET A 24 -3.12 2.34 5.29
C MET A 24 -2.07 3.10 6.10
N SER A 25 -2.25 4.39 6.29
CA SER A 25 -1.32 5.18 7.13
C SER A 25 -1.20 4.62 8.55
N LEU A 26 -2.28 4.00 9.06
CA LEU A 26 -2.28 3.27 10.33
C LEU A 26 -1.28 2.10 10.38
N TYR A 27 -0.82 1.63 9.23
CA TYR A 27 0.07 0.47 9.13
C TYR A 27 1.52 0.85 8.88
N PHE A 28 1.77 1.99 8.25
CA PHE A 28 3.06 2.24 7.62
C PHE A 28 4.24 2.12 8.58
N GLY A 29 4.29 2.91 9.61
CA GLY A 29 5.44 2.86 10.50
C GLY A 29 5.57 1.52 11.23
N ARG A 30 4.50 1.05 11.86
CA ARG A 30 4.57 -0.14 12.72
C ARG A 30 4.86 -1.44 11.96
N VAL A 31 4.52 -1.53 10.66
CA VAL A 31 4.74 -2.76 9.88
C VAL A 31 6.22 -3.11 9.79
N ILE A 32 7.11 -2.14 9.85
CA ILE A 32 8.56 -2.35 9.85
C ILE A 32 9.03 -3.14 11.08
N PHE A 33 8.36 -2.95 12.21
CA PHE A 33 8.73 -3.58 13.48
C PHE A 33 8.00 -4.91 13.68
N PRO A 34 8.68 -6.07 13.54
CA PRO A 34 8.03 -7.38 13.63
C PRO A 34 7.26 -7.59 14.94
N LYS A 35 7.78 -7.08 16.06
CA LYS A 35 7.20 -7.26 17.40
C LYS A 35 5.85 -6.56 17.59
N ILE A 36 5.60 -5.47 16.85
CA ILE A 36 4.38 -4.64 17.01
C ILE A 36 3.54 -4.53 15.74
N ALA A 37 3.95 -5.15 14.65
CA ALA A 37 3.31 -5.01 13.34
C ALA A 37 1.79 -5.25 13.35
N THR A 38 1.31 -6.18 14.16
CA THR A 38 -0.11 -6.55 14.29
C THR A 38 -0.79 -5.97 15.53
N LYS A 39 -0.05 -5.31 16.40
CA LYS A 39 -0.51 -4.85 17.73
C LYS A 39 -0.88 -3.37 17.69
N ARG A 40 -2.10 -3.07 17.22
CA ARG A 40 -2.56 -1.69 16.99
C ARG A 40 -2.63 -0.81 18.22
N ASP A 41 -2.95 -1.41 19.37
CA ASP A 41 -3.30 -0.67 20.58
C ASP A 41 -2.08 -0.34 21.45
N LEU A 42 -0.90 -0.85 21.10
CA LEU A 42 0.32 -0.54 21.83
C LEU A 42 0.77 0.91 21.58
N PRO A 43 1.19 1.65 22.61
CA PRO A 43 1.76 2.99 22.43
C PRO A 43 2.88 3.04 21.39
N ALA A 44 3.82 2.11 21.43
CA ALA A 44 4.91 2.03 20.44
C ALA A 44 4.41 1.86 19.00
N ALA A 45 3.31 1.13 18.79
CA ALA A 45 2.73 0.97 17.45
C ALA A 45 2.06 2.26 16.96
N ARG A 46 1.43 3.03 17.83
CA ARG A 46 0.89 4.37 17.51
C ARG A 46 2.01 5.34 17.18
N GLN A 47 3.02 5.42 18.05
CA GLN A 47 4.16 6.29 17.85
C GLN A 47 4.88 5.97 16.53
N ALA A 48 5.13 4.68 16.23
CA ALA A 48 5.71 4.27 14.96
C ALA A 48 4.85 4.69 13.76
N SER A 49 3.53 4.61 13.86
CA SER A 49 2.64 5.07 12.79
C SER A 49 2.71 6.58 12.61
N MET A 50 2.67 7.36 13.69
CA MET A 50 2.76 8.82 13.64
C MET A 50 4.10 9.30 13.06
N VAL A 51 5.20 8.78 13.57
CA VAL A 51 6.56 9.11 13.09
C VAL A 51 6.70 8.75 11.61
N GLY A 52 6.24 7.55 11.23
CA GLY A 52 6.33 7.09 9.86
C GLY A 52 5.59 7.99 8.88
N ILE A 53 4.32 8.34 9.19
CA ILE A 53 3.50 9.19 8.33
C ILE A 53 4.14 10.58 8.17
N GLN A 54 4.44 11.24 9.27
CA GLN A 54 4.97 12.61 9.22
C GLN A 54 6.33 12.66 8.53
N THR A 55 7.20 11.70 8.81
CA THR A 55 8.51 11.64 8.13
C THR A 55 8.38 11.42 6.63
N MET A 56 7.43 10.58 6.21
CA MET A 56 7.18 10.37 4.78
C MET A 56 6.62 11.60 4.10
N ASP A 57 5.67 12.29 4.75
CA ASP A 57 5.08 13.51 4.22
C ASP A 57 6.13 14.61 4.10
N ASP A 58 6.94 14.83 5.13
CA ASP A 58 8.02 15.82 5.15
C ASP A 58 9.07 15.58 4.06
N LEU A 59 9.36 14.32 3.77
CA LEU A 59 10.36 13.93 2.78
C LEU A 59 9.78 13.70 1.37
N GLY A 60 8.47 13.77 1.19
CA GLY A 60 7.82 13.45 -0.07
C GLY A 60 7.98 12.00 -0.50
N VAL A 61 8.16 11.08 0.45
CA VAL A 61 8.30 9.65 0.16
C VAL A 61 6.94 9.00 0.06
N TRP A 62 6.60 8.53 -1.13
CA TRP A 62 5.36 7.81 -1.33
C TRP A 62 5.52 6.31 -1.04
N CYS A 63 4.75 5.81 -0.11
CA CYS A 63 4.88 4.43 0.36
C CYS A 63 3.99 3.41 -0.34
N ASN A 64 3.33 3.78 -1.40
CA ASN A 64 2.54 2.88 -2.23
C ASN A 64 1.81 1.79 -1.42
N TYR A 65 0.88 2.20 -0.55
CA TYR A 65 0.12 1.32 0.36
C TYR A 65 0.98 0.36 1.19
N GLY A 66 2.14 0.83 1.60
CA GLY A 66 3.02 0.07 2.47
C GLY A 66 3.88 -0.97 1.78
N GLN A 67 3.99 -0.95 0.47
CA GLN A 67 4.87 -1.86 -0.27
C GLN A 67 6.31 -1.73 0.21
N LEU A 68 6.84 -0.52 0.25
CA LEU A 68 8.18 -0.22 0.73
C LEU A 68 8.43 -0.80 2.14
N HIS A 69 7.47 -0.64 3.06
CA HIS A 69 7.57 -1.19 4.41
C HIS A 69 7.58 -2.72 4.42
N ARG A 70 6.76 -3.33 3.58
CA ARG A 70 6.67 -4.79 3.46
C ARG A 70 7.95 -5.34 2.89
N ASP A 71 8.50 -4.69 1.87
CA ASP A 71 9.74 -5.10 1.23
C ASP A 71 10.90 -4.99 2.19
N PHE A 72 11.05 -3.86 2.87
CA PHE A 72 12.04 -3.69 3.89
C PHE A 72 11.95 -4.77 4.97
N LYS A 73 10.76 -4.97 5.53
CA LYS A 73 10.52 -5.98 6.57
C LYS A 73 10.83 -7.40 6.09
N LYS A 74 10.44 -7.76 4.88
CA LYS A 74 10.75 -9.07 4.31
C LYS A 74 12.25 -9.31 4.21
N MET A 75 12.97 -8.34 3.67
CA MET A 75 14.44 -8.39 3.60
C MET A 75 15.06 -8.55 4.99
N TYR A 76 14.54 -7.82 5.97
CA TYR A 76 15.01 -7.87 7.35
C TYR A 76 14.75 -9.24 7.99
N VAL A 77 13.50 -9.70 8.01
CA VAL A 77 13.10 -10.96 8.66
C VAL A 77 13.79 -12.18 8.03
N LYS A 78 14.04 -12.15 6.73
CA LYS A 78 14.76 -13.21 6.02
C LYS A 78 16.29 -13.09 6.14
N GLY A 79 16.80 -12.07 6.82
CA GLY A 79 18.24 -11.81 6.93
C GLY A 79 18.94 -11.48 5.61
N LEU A 80 18.16 -11.03 4.61
CA LEU A 80 18.69 -10.76 3.28
C LEU A 80 19.55 -9.50 3.26
N TRP A 81 19.21 -8.47 4.04
CA TRP A 81 20.02 -7.25 4.10
C TRP A 81 21.49 -7.53 4.42
N LYS A 82 21.75 -8.46 5.35
CA LYS A 82 23.13 -8.85 5.68
C LYS A 82 23.87 -9.53 4.52
N LYS A 83 23.12 -10.17 3.62
CA LYS A 83 23.70 -10.91 2.49
C LYS A 83 23.98 -10.01 1.30
N VAL A 84 23.16 -8.98 1.09
CA VAL A 84 23.19 -8.18 -0.14
C VAL A 84 23.84 -6.82 0.02
N LEU A 85 23.87 -6.25 1.23
CA LEU A 85 24.50 -4.96 1.47
C LEU A 85 26.00 -5.09 1.68
N PRO A 86 26.79 -4.09 1.23
CA PRO A 86 28.18 -3.96 1.64
C PRO A 86 28.29 -3.96 3.17
N GLU A 87 29.31 -4.65 3.71
CA GLU A 87 29.49 -4.79 5.16
C GLU A 87 29.51 -3.45 5.89
N LYS A 88 30.22 -2.48 5.34
CA LYS A 88 30.28 -1.10 5.91
C LYS A 88 28.91 -0.46 6.00
N GLU A 89 28.08 -0.61 4.97
CA GLU A 89 26.72 -0.07 4.96
C GLU A 89 25.84 -0.81 5.96
N TYR A 90 25.84 -2.15 5.92
CA TYR A 90 25.07 -2.97 6.86
C TYR A 90 25.35 -2.59 8.32
N ASN A 91 26.63 -2.43 8.68
CA ASN A 91 27.05 -2.05 10.04
C ASN A 91 26.71 -0.62 10.41
N SER A 92 26.43 0.26 9.44
CA SER A 92 26.02 1.65 9.69
C SER A 92 24.54 1.81 10.01
N ILE A 93 23.75 0.77 9.77
CA ILE A 93 22.30 0.81 9.97
C ILE A 93 22.01 0.44 11.42
N PRO A 94 21.18 1.24 12.14
CA PRO A 94 20.91 1.03 13.55
C PRO A 94 19.86 -0.07 13.78
N TRP A 95 20.19 -1.32 13.41
CA TRP A 95 19.28 -2.48 13.48
C TRP A 95 18.68 -2.70 14.87
N GLN A 96 19.40 -2.35 15.93
CA GLN A 96 18.91 -2.49 17.29
C GLN A 96 17.63 -1.70 17.55
N LYS A 97 17.45 -0.56 16.89
CA LYS A 97 16.22 0.24 16.98
C LYS A 97 14.98 -0.53 16.49
N ILE A 98 15.13 -1.44 15.54
CA ILE A 98 14.02 -2.31 15.10
C ILE A 98 13.62 -3.27 16.21
N GLU A 99 14.61 -3.88 16.89
CA GLU A 99 14.37 -4.80 18.00
C GLU A 99 13.75 -4.09 19.20
N ASP A 100 14.12 -2.85 19.43
CA ASP A 100 13.61 -2.01 20.53
C ASP A 100 12.27 -1.35 20.19
N CYS A 101 11.78 -1.49 18.96
CA CYS A 101 10.59 -0.80 18.44
C CYS A 101 10.70 0.73 18.53
N ASP A 102 11.91 1.27 18.40
CA ASP A 102 12.17 2.71 18.42
C ASP A 102 11.83 3.34 17.07
N ALA A 103 10.81 4.18 17.06
CA ALA A 103 10.30 4.80 15.85
C ALA A 103 11.30 5.75 15.17
N SER A 104 12.36 6.19 15.84
CA SER A 104 13.44 6.96 15.19
C SER A 104 14.16 6.19 14.08
N PHE A 105 14.04 4.86 14.04
CA PHE A 105 14.49 4.07 12.91
C PHE A 105 13.80 4.46 11.61
N LEU A 106 12.54 4.82 11.67
CA LEU A 106 11.77 5.22 10.48
C LEU A 106 12.29 6.53 9.89
N GLN A 107 12.70 7.46 10.75
CA GLN A 107 13.29 8.72 10.31
C GLN A 107 14.60 8.46 9.54
N ASP A 108 15.49 7.62 10.09
CA ASP A 108 16.73 7.21 9.42
C ASP A 108 16.44 6.49 8.10
N LEU A 109 15.53 5.53 8.11
CA LEU A 109 15.17 4.74 6.92
C LEU A 109 14.62 5.61 5.79
N PHE A 110 13.64 6.47 6.08
CA PHE A 110 13.01 7.29 5.05
C PHE A 110 13.94 8.40 4.54
N GLN A 111 14.81 8.94 5.38
CA GLN A 111 15.87 9.81 4.92
C GLN A 111 16.82 9.10 3.95
N ARG A 112 17.24 7.88 4.27
CA ARG A 112 18.08 7.09 3.36
C ARG A 112 17.40 6.86 2.01
N ILE A 113 16.11 6.60 1.99
CA ILE A 113 15.33 6.39 0.76
C ILE A 113 15.18 7.70 -0.02
N ALA A 114 14.75 8.77 0.64
CA ALA A 114 14.51 10.06 0.01
C ALA A 114 15.79 10.63 -0.64
N TYR A 115 16.92 10.50 0.04
CA TYR A 115 18.20 10.98 -0.44
C TYR A 115 19.06 9.91 -1.13
N ARG A 116 18.47 8.73 -1.40
CA ARG A 116 19.12 7.60 -2.09
C ARG A 116 20.49 7.22 -1.49
N GLN A 117 20.57 7.22 -0.17
CA GLN A 117 21.82 6.95 0.55
C GLN A 117 22.08 5.44 0.62
N GLY A 118 23.25 5.05 0.11
CA GLY A 118 23.67 3.66 0.06
C GLY A 118 22.85 2.79 -0.89
N GLU A 119 23.16 1.51 -0.91
CA GLU A 119 22.47 0.54 -1.75
C GLU A 119 21.02 0.30 -1.26
N MET A 120 20.83 0.24 0.06
CA MET A 120 19.50 0.03 0.63
C MET A 120 18.55 1.18 0.29
N GLY A 121 18.93 2.42 0.55
CA GLY A 121 18.08 3.58 0.28
C GLY A 121 17.79 3.76 -1.20
N LYS A 122 18.79 3.57 -2.04
CA LYS A 122 18.65 3.65 -3.49
C LYS A 122 17.63 2.62 -4.01
N TRP A 123 17.83 1.36 -3.73
CA TRP A 123 17.05 0.29 -4.36
C TRP A 123 15.67 0.08 -3.76
N LEU A 124 15.47 0.38 -2.47
CA LEU A 124 14.10 0.47 -1.92
C LEU A 124 13.27 1.54 -2.63
N GLY A 125 13.89 2.62 -3.07
CA GLY A 125 13.21 3.70 -3.78
C GLY A 125 12.89 3.39 -5.26
N GLU A 126 13.48 2.32 -5.84
CA GLU A 126 13.27 1.97 -7.26
C GLU A 126 12.09 1.03 -7.49
N SER A 127 11.49 0.47 -6.48
CA SER A 127 10.46 -0.56 -6.46
C SER A 127 10.98 -2.00 -6.39
N THR A 128 10.08 -2.90 -5.96
CA THR A 128 10.39 -4.30 -5.68
C THR A 128 11.09 -5.04 -6.83
N PRO A 129 10.60 -5.05 -8.07
CA PRO A 129 11.23 -5.82 -9.15
C PRO A 129 12.66 -5.37 -9.44
N TYR A 130 12.90 -4.06 -9.45
CA TYR A 130 14.24 -3.53 -9.69
C TYR A 130 15.19 -3.83 -8.55
N MET A 131 14.72 -3.71 -7.31
CA MET A 131 15.48 -4.09 -6.11
C MET A 131 15.87 -5.57 -6.13
N LEU A 132 14.92 -6.45 -6.41
CA LEU A 132 15.17 -7.90 -6.49
C LEU A 132 16.16 -8.24 -7.61
N GLY A 133 15.98 -7.63 -8.78
CA GLY A 133 16.89 -7.83 -9.92
C GLY A 133 18.31 -7.37 -9.62
N HIS A 134 18.47 -6.21 -8.99
CA HIS A 134 19.77 -5.67 -8.59
C HIS A 134 20.51 -6.59 -7.60
N PHE A 135 19.79 -7.04 -6.58
CA PHE A 135 20.37 -7.92 -5.55
C PHE A 135 20.43 -9.41 -5.95
N GLY A 136 20.00 -9.76 -7.15
CA GLY A 136 19.99 -11.14 -7.61
C GLY A 136 19.08 -12.05 -6.79
N ILE A 137 18.00 -11.53 -6.22
CA ILE A 137 17.06 -12.30 -5.41
C ILE A 137 15.98 -12.86 -6.34
N PRO A 138 15.86 -14.21 -6.45
CA PRO A 138 14.82 -14.82 -7.26
C PRO A 138 13.42 -14.41 -6.78
N GLU A 139 12.52 -14.16 -7.71
CA GLU A 139 11.13 -13.82 -7.39
C GLU A 139 10.44 -14.93 -6.57
N SER A 140 10.78 -16.19 -6.85
CA SER A 140 10.32 -17.36 -6.08
C SER A 140 10.65 -17.27 -4.59
N ASP A 141 11.79 -16.69 -4.25
CA ASP A 141 12.24 -16.55 -2.86
C ASP A 141 11.60 -15.35 -2.16
N TRP A 142 11.04 -14.43 -2.97
CA TRP A 142 10.53 -13.18 -2.46
C TRP A 142 9.13 -13.30 -1.90
N SER A 143 8.19 -13.82 -2.65
CA SER A 143 6.81 -13.77 -2.24
C SER A 143 5.89 -14.80 -2.87
N THR A 144 5.07 -15.40 -2.03
CA THR A 144 3.80 -16.02 -2.41
C THR A 144 2.65 -15.01 -2.34
N ASP A 145 2.88 -13.79 -1.89
CA ASP A 145 1.85 -12.78 -1.75
C ASP A 145 1.60 -12.10 -3.10
N LYS A 146 0.47 -12.43 -3.69
CA LYS A 146 0.00 -11.85 -4.96
C LYS A 146 -0.11 -10.32 -4.95
N SER A 147 -0.08 -9.71 -3.75
CA SER A 147 -0.12 -8.25 -3.60
C SER A 147 1.20 -7.55 -3.90
N THR A 148 2.29 -8.28 -4.05
CA THR A 148 3.63 -7.70 -4.19
C THR A 148 4.13 -7.64 -5.62
N ASN A 149 3.53 -8.39 -6.53
CA ASN A 149 3.94 -8.41 -7.92
C ASN A 149 2.84 -7.85 -8.80
N TYR A 150 3.13 -6.75 -9.48
CA TYR A 150 2.14 -6.08 -10.25
C TYR A 150 2.71 -5.28 -11.41
N TRP A 151 2.23 -5.55 -12.64
CA TRP A 151 2.48 -4.77 -13.85
C TRP A 151 3.94 -4.55 -14.27
N GLY A 152 4.87 -5.34 -13.80
CA GLY A 152 6.29 -5.18 -14.11
C GLY A 152 6.93 -3.87 -13.61
N LEU A 153 6.14 -2.96 -13.03
CA LEU A 153 6.58 -1.67 -12.50
C LEU A 153 6.59 -1.63 -10.97
N GLY A 154 6.29 -2.75 -10.31
CA GLY A 154 6.35 -2.86 -8.86
C GLY A 154 5.18 -2.22 -8.10
N HIS A 155 4.11 -1.89 -8.78
CA HIS A 155 2.89 -1.45 -8.11
C HIS A 155 2.24 -2.63 -7.40
N PRO A 156 1.83 -2.47 -6.13
CA PRO A 156 1.15 -3.55 -5.43
C PRO A 156 -0.21 -3.80 -6.05
N LYS A 157 -0.59 -5.07 -6.15
CA LYS A 157 -1.94 -5.48 -6.54
C LYS A 157 -2.95 -5.24 -5.40
N HIS A 158 -2.90 -4.07 -4.81
CA HIS A 158 -3.77 -3.67 -3.72
C HIS A 158 -4.87 -2.78 -4.29
N HIS A 159 -6.12 -3.17 -4.13
CA HIS A 159 -7.28 -2.49 -4.72
C HIS A 159 -7.23 -2.39 -6.25
N ALA A 160 -6.63 -3.38 -6.89
CA ALA A 160 -6.56 -3.44 -8.34
C ALA A 160 -7.95 -3.63 -8.94
N ASN A 161 -8.30 -2.76 -9.87
CA ASN A 161 -9.61 -2.81 -10.51
C ASN A 161 -9.78 -3.99 -11.47
N GLU A 162 -8.69 -4.60 -11.93
CA GLU A 162 -8.74 -5.72 -12.88
C GLU A 162 -9.39 -6.98 -12.31
N ASP A 163 -9.56 -7.10 -10.99
CA ASP A 163 -10.38 -8.16 -10.40
C ASP A 163 -11.87 -8.01 -10.78
N ASP A 164 -12.24 -6.88 -11.34
CA ASP A 164 -13.57 -6.59 -11.88
C ASP A 164 -13.64 -6.77 -13.41
N GLY A 165 -12.72 -7.55 -13.95
CA GLY A 165 -12.69 -7.90 -15.35
C GLY A 165 -12.54 -6.69 -16.27
N GLN A 166 -13.31 -6.68 -17.35
CA GLN A 166 -13.21 -5.62 -18.35
C GLN A 166 -13.63 -4.24 -17.84
N VAL A 167 -14.58 -4.16 -16.93
CA VAL A 167 -14.97 -2.88 -16.30
C VAL A 167 -13.79 -2.29 -15.56
N GLY A 168 -13.06 -3.11 -14.81
CA GLY A 168 -11.88 -2.68 -14.08
C GLY A 168 -10.71 -2.30 -15.00
N VAL A 169 -10.47 -3.05 -16.04
CA VAL A 169 -9.41 -2.74 -17.02
C VAL A 169 -9.69 -1.41 -17.72
N VAL A 170 -10.91 -1.19 -18.20
CA VAL A 170 -11.28 0.07 -18.84
C VAL A 170 -11.22 1.23 -17.86
N LEU A 171 -11.64 1.02 -16.60
CA LEU A 171 -11.51 2.03 -15.55
C LEU A 171 -10.05 2.45 -15.34
N ASN A 172 -9.11 1.49 -15.29
CA ASN A 172 -7.69 1.80 -15.17
C ASN A 172 -7.13 2.61 -16.34
N CYS A 173 -7.72 2.46 -17.54
CA CYS A 173 -7.32 3.25 -18.72
C CYS A 173 -7.91 4.66 -18.74
N LEU A 174 -9.10 4.85 -18.19
CA LEU A 174 -9.84 6.12 -18.24
C LEU A 174 -9.64 6.99 -17.00
N TYR A 175 -9.29 6.39 -15.89
CA TYR A 175 -9.13 7.10 -14.65
C TYR A 175 -7.77 7.80 -14.61
N ASN A 176 -7.77 9.10 -14.40
CA ASN A 176 -6.58 9.96 -14.45
C ASN A 176 -5.76 9.99 -13.15
N ARG A 177 -6.10 9.15 -12.20
CA ARG A 177 -5.42 9.00 -10.92
C ARG A 177 -4.54 7.76 -10.94
N ASP A 178 -3.93 7.42 -9.81
CA ASP A 178 -3.11 6.21 -9.70
C ASP A 178 -3.91 4.92 -9.97
N PRO A 179 -3.25 3.84 -10.41
CA PRO A 179 -3.93 2.57 -10.72
C PRO A 179 -4.50 1.85 -9.49
N MET A 180 -4.40 2.45 -8.32
CA MET A 180 -4.90 1.90 -7.07
C MET A 180 -6.22 2.54 -6.62
N CYS A 181 -6.97 3.13 -7.55
CA CYS A 181 -8.27 3.66 -7.23
C CYS A 181 -9.24 2.53 -6.81
N HIS A 182 -10.07 2.81 -5.82
CA HIS A 182 -10.95 1.82 -5.19
C HIS A 182 -12.30 1.66 -5.90
N GLY A 183 -12.38 2.01 -7.17
CA GLY A 183 -13.66 2.16 -7.86
C GLY A 183 -14.55 0.92 -7.85
N THR A 184 -13.97 -0.25 -8.11
CA THR A 184 -14.76 -1.47 -8.30
C THR A 184 -14.52 -2.55 -7.26
N VAL A 185 -13.32 -2.58 -6.69
CA VAL A 185 -12.82 -3.70 -5.90
C VAL A 185 -13.67 -4.06 -4.69
N ASN A 186 -14.23 -3.05 -4.03
CA ASN A 186 -15.03 -3.28 -2.82
C ASN A 186 -16.31 -4.05 -3.11
N PHE A 187 -16.94 -3.82 -4.24
CA PHE A 187 -18.13 -4.56 -4.64
C PHE A 187 -17.76 -5.98 -5.12
N THR A 188 -16.78 -6.09 -6.00
CA THR A 188 -16.35 -7.38 -6.55
C THR A 188 -15.82 -8.32 -5.48
N ARG A 189 -15.05 -7.79 -4.51
CA ARG A 189 -14.49 -8.57 -3.38
C ARG A 189 -15.34 -8.56 -2.13
N SER A 190 -16.59 -8.16 -2.20
CA SER A 190 -17.47 -8.02 -1.02
C SER A 190 -17.81 -9.33 -0.28
N GLY A 191 -17.42 -10.48 -0.84
CA GLY A 191 -17.80 -11.79 -0.30
C GLY A 191 -19.26 -12.18 -0.54
N LEU A 192 -20.05 -11.32 -1.19
CA LEU A 192 -21.42 -11.63 -1.55
C LEU A 192 -21.45 -12.71 -2.65
N PRO A 193 -22.41 -13.67 -2.58
CA PRO A 193 -22.63 -14.62 -3.67
C PRO A 193 -22.95 -13.92 -4.99
N ILE A 194 -22.55 -14.50 -6.11
CA ILE A 194 -22.70 -13.87 -7.43
C ILE A 194 -24.15 -13.56 -7.78
N ASN A 195 -25.10 -14.43 -7.41
CA ASN A 195 -26.52 -14.18 -7.63
C ASN A 195 -27.01 -12.92 -6.91
N VAL A 196 -26.51 -12.66 -5.70
CA VAL A 196 -26.83 -11.43 -4.95
C VAL A 196 -26.18 -10.21 -5.62
N LYS A 197 -24.91 -10.32 -6.07
CA LYS A 197 -24.26 -9.26 -6.83
C LYS A 197 -25.03 -8.93 -8.12
N LYS A 198 -25.51 -9.95 -8.83
CA LYS A 198 -26.30 -9.75 -10.05
C LYS A 198 -27.66 -9.09 -9.77
N GLN A 199 -28.33 -9.42 -8.67
CA GLN A 199 -29.56 -8.72 -8.26
C GLN A 199 -29.31 -7.25 -7.93
N ILE A 200 -28.22 -6.95 -7.25
CA ILE A 200 -27.80 -5.56 -6.99
C ILE A 200 -27.50 -4.85 -8.32
N ALA A 201 -26.79 -5.49 -9.22
CA ALA A 201 -26.45 -4.95 -10.52
C ALA A 201 -27.70 -4.67 -11.39
N GLU A 202 -28.67 -5.56 -11.36
CA GLU A 202 -29.97 -5.38 -12.00
C GLU A 202 -30.65 -4.10 -11.51
N HIS A 203 -30.66 -3.90 -10.20
CA HIS A 203 -31.30 -2.74 -9.58
C HIS A 203 -30.60 -1.41 -9.96
N PHE A 204 -29.25 -1.38 -9.90
CA PHE A 204 -28.51 -0.13 -10.09
C PHE A 204 -28.15 0.18 -11.55
N TRP A 205 -27.88 -0.85 -12.35
CA TRP A 205 -27.38 -0.70 -13.71
C TRP A 205 -28.26 -1.34 -14.77
N GLY A 206 -29.41 -1.89 -14.37
CA GLY A 206 -30.46 -2.41 -15.23
C GLY A 206 -30.16 -3.79 -15.83
N SER A 207 -29.11 -4.47 -15.39
CA SER A 207 -28.84 -5.86 -15.76
C SER A 207 -27.82 -6.50 -14.85
N GLY A 208 -28.04 -7.78 -14.49
CA GLY A 208 -27.06 -8.61 -13.80
C GLY A 208 -25.76 -8.81 -14.59
N ASP A 209 -25.80 -8.62 -15.92
CA ASP A 209 -24.62 -8.74 -16.79
C ASP A 209 -23.61 -7.59 -16.62
N ALA A 210 -23.91 -6.63 -15.74
CA ALA A 210 -22.94 -5.63 -15.34
C ALA A 210 -21.84 -6.18 -14.40
N VAL A 211 -21.95 -7.42 -13.91
CA VAL A 211 -21.01 -8.06 -12.97
C VAL A 211 -20.65 -9.46 -13.42
N ASP A 212 -19.35 -9.77 -13.33
CA ASP A 212 -18.80 -11.10 -13.53
C ASP A 212 -18.32 -11.73 -12.22
N GLU A 213 -18.12 -13.04 -12.21
CA GLU A 213 -17.27 -13.71 -11.24
C GLU A 213 -15.81 -13.35 -11.47
N VAL A 214 -15.03 -13.32 -10.42
CA VAL A 214 -13.58 -13.13 -10.54
C VAL A 214 -12.96 -14.31 -11.30
N GLY A 215 -12.38 -14.02 -12.45
CA GLY A 215 -11.75 -15.03 -13.32
C GLY A 215 -12.67 -15.61 -14.41
N ASP A 216 -13.95 -15.31 -14.38
CA ASP A 216 -14.92 -15.75 -15.41
C ASP A 216 -15.58 -14.52 -16.06
N TYR A 217 -14.82 -13.88 -16.94
CA TYR A 217 -15.19 -12.58 -17.50
C TYR A 217 -15.94 -12.73 -18.84
N THR A 218 -17.14 -12.18 -18.88
CA THR A 218 -17.91 -12.09 -20.12
C THR A 218 -17.50 -10.85 -20.92
N PRO A 219 -17.77 -10.83 -22.26
CA PRO A 219 -17.45 -9.67 -23.11
C PRO A 219 -18.07 -8.37 -22.62
N THR A 220 -17.47 -7.27 -23.00
CA THR A 220 -18.00 -5.92 -22.72
C THR A 220 -19.40 -5.78 -23.31
N ASN A 221 -20.32 -5.21 -22.51
CA ASN A 221 -21.71 -4.99 -22.86
C ASN A 221 -22.19 -3.63 -22.35
N GLU A 222 -23.40 -3.23 -22.72
CA GLU A 222 -23.94 -1.93 -22.35
C GLU A 222 -24.13 -1.78 -20.83
N ALA A 223 -24.52 -2.84 -20.13
CA ALA A 223 -24.69 -2.81 -18.67
C ALA A 223 -23.35 -2.58 -17.96
N LYS A 224 -22.26 -3.20 -18.43
CA LYS A 224 -20.90 -2.94 -17.95
C LYS A 224 -20.48 -1.50 -18.18
N MET A 225 -20.83 -0.91 -19.31
CA MET A 225 -20.52 0.50 -19.61
C MET A 225 -21.33 1.46 -18.74
N ARG A 226 -22.61 1.17 -18.47
CA ARG A 226 -23.41 1.95 -17.49
C ARG A 226 -22.79 1.89 -16.10
N ARG A 227 -22.36 0.70 -15.66
CA ARG A 227 -21.68 0.52 -14.38
C ARG A 227 -20.36 1.31 -14.33
N LEU A 228 -19.55 1.23 -15.38
CA LEU A 228 -18.29 1.96 -15.47
C LEU A 228 -18.51 3.47 -15.34
N ARG A 229 -19.44 4.02 -16.11
CA ARG A 229 -19.81 5.45 -16.02
C ARG A 229 -20.23 5.84 -14.63
N TRP A 230 -21.07 5.03 -13.97
CA TRP A 230 -21.52 5.27 -12.62
C TRP A 230 -20.36 5.29 -11.62
N ILE A 231 -19.42 4.34 -11.75
CA ILE A 231 -18.23 4.27 -10.89
C ILE A 231 -17.37 5.52 -11.04
N ILE A 232 -17.10 5.96 -12.28
CA ILE A 232 -16.31 7.16 -12.55
C ILE A 232 -16.99 8.37 -11.91
N CYS A 233 -18.27 8.60 -12.20
CA CYS A 233 -18.99 9.76 -11.65
C CYS A 233 -19.02 9.75 -10.11
N ARG A 234 -19.24 8.58 -9.50
CA ARG A 234 -19.22 8.44 -8.04
C ARG A 234 -17.83 8.75 -7.48
N LYS A 235 -16.80 8.25 -8.11
CA LYS A 235 -15.43 8.44 -7.65
C LYS A 235 -15.00 9.90 -7.75
N GLU A 236 -15.29 10.55 -8.87
CA GLU A 236 -15.04 11.98 -9.03
C GLU A 236 -15.76 12.81 -7.95
N LEU A 237 -17.02 12.46 -7.64
CA LEU A 237 -17.75 13.12 -6.56
C LEU A 237 -17.08 12.91 -5.20
N HIS A 238 -16.62 11.69 -4.91
CA HIS A 238 -15.91 11.41 -3.66
C HIS A 238 -14.60 12.20 -3.56
N ASP A 239 -13.83 12.27 -4.64
CA ASP A 239 -12.59 13.04 -4.68
C ASP A 239 -12.84 14.55 -4.51
N MET A 240 -13.89 15.10 -5.13
CA MET A 240 -14.29 16.50 -4.93
C MET A 240 -14.69 16.81 -3.48
N LEU A 241 -15.27 15.85 -2.78
CA LEU A 241 -15.67 15.99 -1.37
C LEU A 241 -14.55 15.60 -0.39
N GLY A 242 -13.37 15.22 -0.86
CA GLY A 242 -12.29 14.75 -0.02
C GLY A 242 -12.60 13.42 0.71
N LEU A 243 -13.50 12.61 0.16
CA LEU A 243 -13.90 11.34 0.74
C LEU A 243 -13.04 10.21 0.17
N CYS A 244 -12.60 9.31 1.05
CA CYS A 244 -12.03 8.04 0.64
C CYS A 244 -13.15 7.11 0.18
N SER A 245 -13.01 6.52 -0.98
CA SER A 245 -13.98 5.56 -1.54
C SER A 245 -13.54 4.13 -1.35
#